data_21af37332d09d425da14a1fa484a874b
#
_entry.id   21af37332d09d425da14a1fa484a874b
#
_cell.length_a   1.000
_cell.length_b   1.000
_cell.length_c   1.000
_cell.angle_alpha   90.00
_cell.angle_beta   90.00
_cell.angle_gamma   90.00
#
_symmetry.space_group_name_H-M   'P 1'
#
loop_
_entity.id
_entity.type
_entity.pdbx_description
1 polymer ?
#
loop_
_entity_poly.entity_id
_entity_poly.type
_entity_poly.pdbx_seq_one_letter_code
_entity_poly.pdbx_strand_id
1 'polypeptide(L)'
;LQVKHAKVWTLRSMIRTDILLRAIPWAKLILRTRTAPGTLNLRPAQRWSVALTGIALALAVASPVAPFLLLPAGAALIGILALNASFYRFLCEVRGIPFALAGVFLHLLYFTCCGLGAAWTLLGGGGDLERKGV
;
A
#
# COMPACT_ATOMS: atom_id res chain seq x y z
N LEU A 1 10.34 13.83 27.83
CA LEU A 1 11.48 13.76 26.89
C LEU A 1 10.91 13.79 25.45
N GLN A 2 11.06 14.93 24.76
CA GLN A 2 10.74 15.02 23.32
C GLN A 2 11.95 14.55 22.53
N VAL A 3 11.89 13.40 21.91
CA VAL A 3 12.94 12.92 20.99
C VAL A 3 12.66 13.45 19.60
N LYS A 4 13.49 14.38 19.13
CA LYS A 4 13.43 14.92 17.78
C LYS A 4 14.06 13.91 16.82
N HIS A 5 13.23 13.21 16.05
CA HIS A 5 13.74 12.35 14.97
C HIS A 5 14.35 13.20 13.86
N ALA A 6 15.70 13.19 13.77
CA ALA A 6 16.45 13.95 12.76
C ALA A 6 16.48 13.28 11.37
N LYS A 7 15.65 12.25 11.12
CA LYS A 7 15.63 11.56 9.83
C LYS A 7 14.87 12.40 8.79
N VAL A 8 15.57 12.84 7.76
CA VAL A 8 14.95 13.49 6.60
C VAL A 8 14.32 12.40 5.72
N TRP A 9 13.00 12.43 5.59
CA TRP A 9 12.26 11.52 4.73
C TRP A 9 12.16 12.10 3.32
N THR A 10 12.68 11.37 2.33
CA THR A 10 12.46 11.64 0.91
C THR A 10 11.48 10.60 0.36
N LEU A 11 10.77 10.92 -0.73
CA LEU A 11 9.87 9.99 -1.39
C LEU A 11 10.58 8.67 -1.75
N ARG A 12 11.82 8.75 -2.26
CA ARG A 12 12.64 7.58 -2.58
C ARG A 12 12.92 6.71 -1.35
N SER A 13 13.29 7.34 -0.22
CA SER A 13 13.56 6.60 1.02
C SER A 13 12.30 5.97 1.59
N MET A 14 11.15 6.62 1.44
CA MET A 14 9.85 6.11 1.85
C MET A 14 9.46 4.87 1.04
N ILE A 15 9.49 4.95 -0.30
CA ILE A 15 9.19 3.82 -1.19
C ILE A 15 10.12 2.63 -0.90
N ARG A 16 11.43 2.88 -0.78
CA ARG A 16 12.39 1.82 -0.45
C ARG A 16 12.07 1.15 0.89
N THR A 17 11.77 1.94 1.92
CA THR A 17 11.41 1.43 3.25
C THR A 17 10.12 0.62 3.20
N ASP A 18 9.11 1.11 2.50
CA ASP A 18 7.81 0.44 2.42
C ASP A 18 7.88 -0.89 1.67
N ILE A 19 8.68 -0.98 0.60
CA ILE A 19 8.85 -2.24 -0.14
C ILE A 19 9.79 -3.20 0.60
N LEU A 20 11.04 -2.77 0.88
CA LEU A 20 12.10 -3.69 1.34
C LEU A 20 12.01 -3.99 2.83
N LEU A 21 11.66 -2.99 3.67
CA LEU A 21 11.69 -3.15 5.13
C LEU A 21 10.30 -3.39 5.75
N ARG A 22 9.24 -3.30 4.95
CA ARG A 22 7.86 -3.55 5.42
C ARG A 22 7.16 -4.62 4.59
N ALA A 23 6.87 -4.36 3.32
CA ALA A 23 6.01 -5.24 2.52
C ALA A 23 6.60 -6.64 2.36
N ILE A 24 7.86 -6.76 1.96
CA ILE A 24 8.52 -8.06 1.77
C ILE A 24 8.64 -8.86 3.08
N PRO A 25 9.16 -8.32 4.20
CA PRO A 25 9.23 -9.06 5.45
C PRO A 25 7.87 -9.51 5.97
N TRP A 26 6.84 -8.65 5.88
CA TRP A 26 5.49 -9.01 6.28
C TRP A 26 4.87 -10.09 5.39
N ALA A 27 5.05 -10.00 4.06
CA ALA A 27 4.57 -11.03 3.14
C ALA A 27 5.24 -12.39 3.43
N LYS A 28 6.56 -12.42 3.66
CA LYS A 28 7.28 -13.64 4.06
C LYS A 28 6.74 -14.22 5.37
N LEU A 29 6.51 -13.37 6.38
CA LEU A 29 5.99 -13.80 7.66
C LEU A 29 4.61 -14.45 7.50
N ILE A 30 3.70 -13.83 6.78
CA ILE A 30 2.35 -14.36 6.51
C ILE A 30 2.42 -15.70 5.79
N LEU A 31 3.29 -15.85 4.78
CA LEU A 31 3.46 -17.10 4.04
C LEU A 31 4.02 -18.22 4.94
N ARG A 32 4.97 -17.90 5.82
CA ARG A 32 5.59 -18.88 6.72
C ARG A 32 4.65 -19.32 7.83
N THR A 33 3.93 -18.39 8.46
CA THR A 33 3.07 -18.67 9.61
C THR A 33 1.65 -19.04 9.22
N ARG A 34 1.25 -18.79 7.97
CA ARG A 34 -0.14 -18.92 7.46
C ARG A 34 -1.15 -18.12 8.30
N THR A 35 -0.67 -17.17 9.08
CA THR A 35 -1.48 -16.28 9.91
C THR A 35 -1.30 -14.84 9.48
N ALA A 36 -2.39 -14.11 9.39
CA ALA A 36 -2.35 -12.67 9.15
C ALA A 36 -2.94 -11.99 10.40
N PRO A 37 -2.11 -11.63 11.38
CA PRO A 37 -2.60 -11.00 12.60
C PRO A 37 -3.35 -9.71 12.24
N GLY A 38 -4.51 -9.48 12.90
CA GLY A 38 -5.36 -8.30 12.67
C GLY A 38 -4.78 -6.99 13.25
N THR A 39 -3.45 -6.88 13.31
CA THR A 39 -2.72 -5.72 13.83
C THR A 39 -2.64 -4.59 12.80
N LEU A 40 -2.24 -3.41 13.23
CA LEU A 40 -2.27 -2.11 12.53
C LEU A 40 -2.17 -2.15 10.99
N ASN A 41 -1.15 -2.79 10.43
CA ASN A 41 -0.91 -2.82 8.98
C ASN A 41 -1.52 -4.04 8.26
N LEU A 42 -2.16 -4.95 8.99
CA LEU A 42 -2.74 -6.19 8.46
C LEU A 42 -4.25 -6.29 8.73
N ARG A 43 -4.90 -5.19 9.14
CA ARG A 43 -6.36 -5.14 9.27
C ARG A 43 -7.01 -5.55 7.96
N PRO A 44 -8.17 -6.21 7.99
CA PRO A 44 -8.88 -6.61 6.77
C PRO A 44 -9.05 -5.47 5.77
N ALA A 45 -9.40 -4.26 6.23
CA ALA A 45 -9.53 -3.08 5.36
C ALA A 45 -8.24 -2.75 4.61
N GLN A 46 -7.06 -2.87 5.25
CA GLN A 46 -5.77 -2.62 4.60
C GLN A 46 -5.47 -3.67 3.53
N ARG A 47 -5.72 -4.95 3.83
CA ARG A 47 -5.52 -6.04 2.85
C ARG A 47 -6.42 -5.88 1.63
N TRP A 48 -7.70 -5.56 1.83
CA TRP A 48 -8.63 -5.28 0.75
C TRP A 48 -8.21 -4.03 -0.04
N SER A 49 -7.73 -2.97 0.61
CA SER A 49 -7.21 -1.78 -0.07
C SER A 49 -6.00 -2.10 -0.95
N VAL A 50 -5.08 -2.95 -0.50
CA VAL A 50 -3.94 -3.41 -1.32
C VAL A 50 -4.42 -4.20 -2.54
N ALA A 51 -5.35 -5.16 -2.35
CA ALA A 51 -5.91 -5.95 -3.43
C ALA A 51 -6.66 -5.09 -4.46
N LEU A 52 -7.53 -4.18 -4.00
CA LEU A 52 -8.27 -3.25 -4.85
C LEU A 52 -7.33 -2.29 -5.61
N THR A 53 -6.22 -1.85 -4.98
CA THR A 53 -5.22 -1.03 -5.67
C THR A 53 -4.54 -1.80 -6.80
N GLY A 54 -4.17 -3.06 -6.57
CA GLY A 54 -3.62 -3.93 -7.63
C GLY A 54 -4.61 -4.14 -8.78
N ILE A 55 -5.88 -4.40 -8.47
CA ILE A 55 -6.96 -4.55 -9.46
C ILE A 55 -7.15 -3.24 -10.25
N ALA A 56 -7.26 -2.11 -9.56
CA ALA A 56 -7.43 -0.80 -10.21
C ALA A 56 -6.28 -0.48 -11.17
N LEU A 57 -5.03 -0.74 -10.77
CA LEU A 57 -3.86 -0.53 -11.61
C LEU A 57 -3.85 -1.46 -12.82
N ALA A 58 -4.15 -2.75 -12.64
CA ALA A 58 -4.21 -3.71 -13.74
C ALA A 58 -5.27 -3.33 -14.78
N LEU A 59 -6.47 -2.95 -14.31
CA LEU A 59 -7.56 -2.49 -15.17
C LEU A 59 -7.22 -1.18 -15.90
N ALA A 60 -6.58 -0.24 -15.19
CA ALA A 60 -6.13 1.02 -15.79
C ALA A 60 -5.07 0.80 -16.86
N VAL A 61 -4.12 -0.11 -16.65
CA VAL A 61 -3.10 -0.47 -17.65
C VAL A 61 -3.72 -1.16 -18.87
N ALA A 62 -4.77 -1.97 -18.68
CA ALA A 62 -5.48 -2.64 -19.79
C ALA A 62 -6.48 -1.73 -20.52
N SER A 63 -6.85 -0.59 -19.95
CA SER A 63 -7.89 0.31 -20.48
C SER A 63 -7.62 0.89 -21.88
N PRO A 64 -6.37 1.10 -22.36
CA PRO A 64 -6.14 1.54 -23.72
C PRO A 64 -6.65 0.56 -24.79
N VAL A 65 -6.68 -0.74 -24.46
CA VAL A 65 -7.21 -1.80 -25.37
C VAL A 65 -8.71 -2.00 -25.15
N ALA A 66 -9.19 -1.79 -23.94
CA ALA A 66 -10.58 -2.01 -23.52
C ALA A 66 -11.08 -0.87 -22.61
N PRO A 67 -11.52 0.27 -23.18
CA PRO A 67 -11.85 1.47 -22.38
C PRO A 67 -12.93 1.27 -21.31
N PHE A 68 -13.84 0.28 -21.49
CA PHE A 68 -14.86 -0.03 -20.50
C PHE A 68 -14.28 -0.53 -19.16
N LEU A 69 -13.01 -0.94 -19.11
CA LEU A 69 -12.30 -1.34 -17.89
C LEU A 69 -12.06 -0.17 -16.91
N LEU A 70 -12.20 1.07 -17.39
CA LEU A 70 -12.13 2.24 -16.50
C LEU A 70 -13.29 2.28 -15.48
N LEU A 71 -14.45 1.71 -15.82
CA LEU A 71 -15.59 1.65 -14.89
C LEU A 71 -15.27 0.81 -13.64
N PRO A 72 -14.87 -0.48 -13.76
CA PRO A 72 -14.48 -1.27 -12.59
C PRO A 72 -13.20 -0.76 -11.92
N ALA A 73 -12.27 -0.12 -12.65
CA ALA A 73 -11.12 0.53 -12.03
C ALA A 73 -11.56 1.70 -11.11
N GLY A 74 -12.48 2.53 -11.58
CA GLY A 74 -13.09 3.60 -10.78
C GLY A 74 -13.85 3.06 -9.56
N ALA A 75 -14.62 1.98 -9.73
CA ALA A 75 -15.32 1.33 -8.63
C ALA A 75 -14.34 0.80 -7.56
N ALA A 76 -13.21 0.23 -7.97
CA ALA A 76 -12.16 -0.20 -7.04
C ALA A 76 -11.57 0.98 -6.25
N LEU A 77 -11.31 2.12 -6.91
CA LEU A 77 -10.84 3.34 -6.22
C LEU A 77 -11.87 3.85 -5.21
N ILE A 78 -13.15 3.88 -5.57
CA ILE A 78 -14.23 4.25 -4.65
C ILE A 78 -14.26 3.29 -3.44
N GLY A 79 -14.10 2.00 -3.66
CA GLY A 79 -13.98 1.00 -2.60
C GLY A 79 -12.82 1.28 -1.64
N ILE A 80 -11.65 1.65 -2.16
CA ILE A 80 -10.49 2.04 -1.34
C ILE A 80 -10.81 3.27 -0.48
N LEU A 81 -11.44 4.29 -1.09
CA LEU A 81 -11.83 5.51 -0.38
C LEU A 81 -12.84 5.21 0.73
N ALA A 82 -13.83 4.36 0.46
CA ALA A 82 -14.83 3.94 1.44
C ALA A 82 -14.21 3.16 2.61
N LEU A 83 -13.32 2.19 2.33
CA LEU A 83 -12.63 1.41 3.35
C LEU A 83 -11.76 2.27 4.28
N ASN A 84 -11.28 3.41 3.81
CA ASN A 84 -10.39 4.31 4.55
C ASN A 84 -11.04 5.68 4.86
N ALA A 85 -12.36 5.80 4.73
CA ALA A 85 -13.08 7.06 4.86
C ALA A 85 -12.88 7.76 6.21
N SER A 86 -12.80 7.01 7.32
CA SER A 86 -12.54 7.57 8.65
C SER A 86 -11.16 8.23 8.74
N PHE A 87 -10.15 7.62 8.12
CA PHE A 87 -8.81 8.19 8.06
C PHE A 87 -8.77 9.47 7.23
N TYR A 88 -9.41 9.49 6.06
CA TYR A 88 -9.43 10.69 5.21
C TYR A 88 -10.24 11.82 5.82
N ARG A 89 -11.35 11.51 6.51
CA ARG A 89 -12.09 12.51 7.29
C ARG A 89 -11.23 13.15 8.38
N PHE A 90 -10.52 12.31 9.14
CA PHE A 90 -9.58 12.82 10.14
C PHE A 90 -8.53 13.77 9.54
N LEU A 91 -7.96 13.44 8.37
CA LEU A 91 -7.00 14.33 7.68
C LEU A 91 -7.65 15.67 7.26
N CYS A 92 -8.91 15.61 6.77
CA CYS A 92 -9.68 16.82 6.45
C CYS A 92 -9.90 17.71 7.67
N GLU A 93 -10.28 17.12 8.81
CA GLU A 93 -10.54 17.84 10.05
C GLU A 93 -9.29 18.50 10.62
N VAL A 94 -8.14 17.83 10.52
CA VAL A 94 -6.87 18.33 11.08
C VAL A 94 -6.23 19.43 10.23
N ARG A 95 -6.25 19.30 8.88
CA ARG A 95 -5.51 20.20 7.98
C ARG A 95 -6.25 20.58 6.69
N GLY A 96 -7.53 20.25 6.60
CA GLY A 96 -8.37 20.60 5.46
C GLY A 96 -8.22 19.68 4.25
N ILE A 97 -9.01 19.96 3.22
CA ILE A 97 -9.17 19.13 2.01
C ILE A 97 -7.84 18.93 1.24
N PRO A 98 -7.01 19.96 0.98
CA PRO A 98 -5.77 19.75 0.22
C PRO A 98 -4.83 18.76 0.88
N PHE A 99 -4.75 18.78 2.22
CA PHE A 99 -3.94 17.83 2.98
C PHE A 99 -4.51 16.40 2.90
N ALA A 100 -5.83 16.25 2.95
CA ALA A 100 -6.48 14.96 2.81
C ALA A 100 -6.26 14.38 1.40
N LEU A 101 -6.32 15.18 0.34
CA LEU A 101 -6.03 14.74 -1.03
C LEU A 101 -4.58 14.26 -1.18
N ALA A 102 -3.62 14.99 -0.61
CA ALA A 102 -2.22 14.53 -0.55
C ALA A 102 -2.10 13.21 0.22
N GLY A 103 -2.86 13.06 1.32
CA GLY A 103 -2.96 11.83 2.10
C GLY A 103 -3.51 10.66 1.30
N VAL A 104 -4.55 10.86 0.47
CA VAL A 104 -5.09 9.84 -0.43
C VAL A 104 -4.02 9.38 -1.42
N PHE A 105 -3.31 10.33 -2.06
CA PHE A 105 -2.25 10.00 -3.00
C PHE A 105 -1.13 9.17 -2.35
N LEU A 106 -0.63 9.60 -1.20
CA LEU A 106 0.42 8.87 -0.47
C LEU A 106 -0.06 7.50 0.01
N HIS A 107 -1.34 7.37 0.36
CA HIS A 107 -1.92 6.11 0.81
C HIS A 107 -2.05 5.10 -0.36
N LEU A 108 -2.45 5.57 -1.55
CA LEU A 108 -2.45 4.74 -2.77
C LEU A 108 -1.04 4.30 -3.14
N LEU A 109 -0.06 5.18 -3.04
CA LEU A 109 1.35 4.85 -3.25
C LEU A 109 1.82 3.77 -2.25
N TYR A 110 1.46 3.91 -0.98
CA TYR A 110 1.74 2.92 0.05
C TYR A 110 1.12 1.55 -0.27
N PHE A 111 -0.16 1.50 -0.68
CA PHE A 111 -0.80 0.24 -1.07
C PHE A 111 -0.15 -0.38 -2.29
N THR A 112 0.28 0.43 -3.26
CA THR A 112 1.05 -0.03 -4.43
C THR A 112 2.37 -0.67 -3.99
N CYS A 113 3.13 -0.03 -3.11
CA CYS A 113 4.37 -0.58 -2.54
C CYS A 113 4.13 -1.90 -1.81
N CYS A 114 3.06 -1.98 -1.02
CA CYS A 114 2.66 -3.21 -0.32
C CYS A 114 2.32 -4.34 -1.30
N GLY A 115 1.55 -4.03 -2.36
CA GLY A 115 1.17 -4.98 -3.41
C GLY A 115 2.39 -5.51 -4.17
N LEU A 116 3.30 -4.62 -4.57
CA LEU A 116 4.54 -5.00 -5.26
C LEU A 116 5.44 -5.87 -4.39
N GLY A 117 5.61 -5.54 -3.10
CA GLY A 117 6.40 -6.34 -2.16
C GLY A 117 5.79 -7.73 -1.93
N ALA A 118 4.46 -7.81 -1.82
CA ALA A 118 3.75 -9.09 -1.70
C ALA A 118 3.89 -9.93 -2.97
N ALA A 119 3.66 -9.34 -4.15
CA ALA A 119 3.82 -10.01 -5.45
C ALA A 119 5.24 -10.54 -5.65
N TRP A 120 6.26 -9.72 -5.36
CA TRP A 120 7.65 -10.13 -5.41
C TRP A 120 7.95 -11.35 -4.55
N THR A 121 7.41 -11.35 -3.33
CA THR A 121 7.59 -12.46 -2.38
C THR A 121 6.91 -13.74 -2.88
N LEU A 122 5.70 -13.63 -3.43
CA LEU A 122 4.94 -14.76 -4.01
C LEU A 122 5.63 -15.37 -5.23
N LEU A 123 6.30 -14.55 -6.05
CA LEU A 123 7.06 -14.99 -7.22
C LEU A 123 8.45 -15.59 -6.89
N GLY A 124 8.75 -15.82 -5.62
CA GLY A 124 9.99 -16.45 -5.16
C GLY A 124 11.17 -15.49 -4.97
N GLY A 125 11.02 -14.20 -5.26
CA GLY A 125 12.07 -13.18 -5.10
C GLY A 125 12.50 -12.93 -3.65
N GLY A 126 11.78 -13.52 -2.70
CA GLY A 126 12.07 -13.37 -1.28
C GLY A 126 13.31 -14.13 -0.78
N GLY A 127 13.76 -15.18 -1.45
CA GLY A 127 14.93 -15.99 -1.06
C GLY A 127 16.27 -15.31 -1.31
N ASP A 128 16.35 -14.46 -2.33
CA ASP A 128 17.62 -13.85 -2.76
C ASP A 128 18.07 -12.68 -1.85
N LEU A 129 17.16 -12.04 -1.13
CA LEU A 129 17.48 -10.94 -0.22
C LEU A 129 18.13 -11.45 1.09
N GLU A 130 17.77 -12.64 1.55
CA GLU A 130 18.43 -13.28 2.70
C GLU A 130 19.88 -13.70 2.39
N ARG A 131 20.16 -14.10 1.13
CA ARG A 131 21.52 -14.42 0.69
C ARG A 131 22.42 -13.19 0.54
N LYS A 132 21.84 -12.00 0.33
CA LYS A 132 22.60 -10.75 0.10
C LYS A 132 22.77 -9.90 1.36
N GLY A 133 22.34 -10.36 2.53
CA GLY A 133 22.58 -9.69 3.82
C GLY A 133 21.94 -8.29 3.93
N VAL A 134 20.78 -8.07 3.27
CA VAL A 134 20.04 -6.79 3.33
C VAL A 134 18.87 -6.92 4.31
#